data_81577b481c06d65c4977074ca1c2674c
#
_entry.id   81577b481c06d65c4977074ca1c2674c
#
_cell.length_a   1.000
_cell.length_b   1.000
_cell.length_c   1.000
_cell.angle_alpha   90.00
_cell.angle_beta   90.00
_cell.angle_gamma   90.00
#
_symmetry.space_group_name_H-M   'P 1'
#
loop_
_entity.id
_entity.type
_entity.pdbx_description
1 polymer ?
#
loop_
_entity_poly.entity_id
_entity_poly.type
_entity_poly.pdbx_seq_one_letter_code
_entity_poly.pdbx_strand_id
1 'polypeptide(L)'
;MKQINVFDEPIEECCTNPITGFYRDGFCHTDEFDRGLHVVCAQVTNEFLNFSKSRGNDLSTPRPELNFPGLKEGDSWCLCAERWKEAYDHGFAPNVYLKRTNKKALTIIDIDLLKDHAIDLV
;
A
#
# COMPACT_ATOMS: atom_id res chain seq x y z
N MET A 1 -4.36 20.22 3.95
CA MET A 1 -5.65 19.53 3.74
C MET A 1 -5.65 18.20 4.47
N LYS A 2 -6.73 17.94 5.19
CA LYS A 2 -6.84 16.70 5.97
C LYS A 2 -7.14 15.52 5.07
N GLN A 3 -6.34 14.47 5.17
CA GLN A 3 -6.56 13.27 4.36
C GLN A 3 -7.38 12.24 5.15
N ILE A 4 -8.21 11.52 4.46
CA ILE A 4 -9.14 10.58 5.07
C ILE A 4 -8.94 9.17 4.50
N ASN A 5 -9.35 8.17 5.29
CA ASN A 5 -9.32 6.78 4.87
C ASN A 5 -10.58 6.43 4.08
N VAL A 6 -10.71 5.16 3.69
CA VAL A 6 -11.84 4.69 2.86
C VAL A 6 -13.18 4.76 3.59
N PHE A 7 -13.19 5.02 4.89
CA PHE A 7 -14.40 5.19 5.70
C PHE A 7 -14.73 6.66 5.97
N ASP A 8 -14.06 7.59 5.29
CA ASP A 8 -14.24 9.05 5.50
C ASP A 8 -13.80 9.52 6.89
N GLU A 9 -12.92 8.76 7.53
CA GLU A 9 -12.34 9.10 8.83
C GLU A 9 -10.90 9.59 8.63
N PRO A 10 -10.31 10.31 9.60
CA PRO A 10 -8.90 10.67 9.50
C PRO A 10 -8.05 9.42 9.28
N ILE A 11 -7.14 9.48 8.30
CA ILE A 11 -6.32 8.32 7.97
C ILE A 11 -5.38 7.98 9.13
N GLU A 12 -5.23 6.68 9.41
CA GLU A 12 -4.32 6.19 10.46
C GLU A 12 -2.94 5.89 9.87
N GLU A 13 -1.95 5.85 10.75
CA GLU A 13 -0.57 5.55 10.38
C GLU A 13 -0.45 4.14 9.81
N CYS A 14 0.24 3.99 8.68
CA CYS A 14 0.49 2.69 8.07
C CYS A 14 1.67 1.99 8.73
N CYS A 15 2.85 2.58 8.69
CA CYS A 15 4.03 1.98 9.30
C CYS A 15 5.18 2.98 9.38
N THR A 16 5.96 2.91 10.47
CA THR A 16 7.17 3.70 10.62
C THR A 16 8.45 2.86 10.62
N ASN A 17 8.33 1.52 10.63
CA ASN A 17 9.49 0.62 10.59
C ASN A 17 9.16 -0.63 9.75
N PRO A 18 9.46 -0.62 8.46
CA PRO A 18 10.11 0.46 7.69
C PRO A 18 9.20 1.68 7.54
N ILE A 19 9.80 2.86 7.49
CA ILE A 19 9.00 4.07 7.28
C ILE A 19 8.47 4.07 5.85
N THR A 20 7.17 4.27 5.70
CA THR A 20 6.47 4.16 4.43
C THR A 20 5.78 5.46 4.04
N GLY A 21 5.14 5.44 2.88
CA GLY A 21 4.41 6.57 2.34
C GLY A 21 5.22 7.32 1.29
N PHE A 22 4.53 7.96 0.35
CA PHE A 22 5.19 8.75 -0.68
C PHE A 22 6.11 9.81 -0.08
N TYR A 23 5.68 10.41 1.04
CA TYR A 23 6.45 11.42 1.75
C TYR A 23 7.32 10.86 2.88
N ARG A 24 7.32 9.55 3.07
CA ARG A 24 8.08 8.88 4.15
C ARG A 24 7.73 9.43 5.53
N ASP A 25 6.44 9.68 5.75
CA ASP A 25 5.92 10.14 7.04
C ASP A 25 5.17 9.05 7.82
N GLY A 26 5.16 7.83 7.30
CA GLY A 26 4.50 6.69 7.93
C GLY A 26 3.04 6.53 7.55
N PHE A 27 2.48 7.48 6.79
CA PHE A 27 1.08 7.48 6.37
C PHE A 27 0.97 7.33 4.86
N CYS A 28 -0.12 6.75 4.39
CA CYS A 28 -0.41 6.68 2.97
C CYS A 28 -1.05 7.99 2.48
N HIS A 29 -0.39 9.10 2.78
CA HIS A 29 -0.79 10.42 2.29
C HIS A 29 -0.47 10.54 0.81
N THR A 30 -1.29 11.29 0.09
CA THR A 30 -1.09 11.49 -1.34
C THR A 30 -1.51 12.90 -1.76
N ASP A 31 -1.07 13.30 -2.93
CA ASP A 31 -1.50 14.53 -3.58
C ASP A 31 -1.19 14.42 -5.08
N GLU A 32 -1.29 15.54 -5.80
CA GLU A 32 -1.10 15.58 -7.25
C GLU A 32 0.31 15.17 -7.71
N PHE A 33 1.30 15.23 -6.81
CA PHE A 33 2.69 14.85 -7.14
C PHE A 33 2.91 13.34 -7.02
N ASP A 34 2.04 12.65 -6.30
CA ASP A 34 2.13 11.19 -6.15
C ASP A 34 1.35 10.52 -7.28
N ARG A 35 1.95 10.48 -8.45
CA ARG A 35 1.29 9.93 -9.66
C ARG A 35 1.03 8.44 -9.55
N GLY A 36 1.84 7.73 -8.78
CA GLY A 36 1.65 6.31 -8.56
C GLY A 36 0.55 5.99 -7.58
N LEU A 37 -0.02 6.99 -6.89
CA LEU A 37 -1.05 6.81 -5.86
C LEU A 37 -0.64 5.72 -4.88
N HIS A 38 0.37 6.01 -4.06
CA HIS A 38 0.87 5.09 -3.03
C HIS A 38 -0.03 5.17 -1.80
N VAL A 39 -1.23 4.65 -1.94
CA VAL A 39 -2.35 4.93 -1.04
C VAL A 39 -2.90 3.71 -0.32
N VAL A 40 -2.46 2.49 -0.68
CA VAL A 40 -2.98 1.26 -0.10
C VAL A 40 -2.03 0.74 0.96
N CYS A 41 -2.42 0.81 2.24
CA CYS A 41 -1.61 0.24 3.30
C CYS A 41 -1.82 -1.27 3.34
N ALA A 42 -0.81 -2.03 2.94
CA ALA A 42 -0.89 -3.48 2.84
C ALA A 42 0.19 -4.15 3.67
N GLN A 43 -0.13 -5.33 4.18
CA GLN A 43 0.86 -6.20 4.80
C GLN A 43 1.35 -7.17 3.74
N VAL A 44 2.61 -7.01 3.31
CA VAL A 44 3.13 -7.76 2.17
C VAL A 44 3.44 -9.20 2.52
N THR A 45 3.33 -10.06 1.50
CA THR A 45 3.66 -11.48 1.58
C THR A 45 4.78 -11.79 0.60
N ASN A 46 5.46 -12.93 0.80
CA ASN A 46 6.48 -13.36 -0.14
C ASN A 46 5.91 -13.55 -1.55
N GLU A 47 4.70 -14.10 -1.65
CA GLU A 47 4.05 -14.32 -2.94
C GLU A 47 3.81 -12.99 -3.66
N PHE A 48 3.32 -11.98 -2.94
CA PHE A 48 3.13 -10.65 -3.53
C PHE A 48 4.46 -10.04 -3.93
N LEU A 49 5.47 -10.10 -3.07
CA LEU A 49 6.77 -9.50 -3.35
C LEU A 49 7.41 -10.12 -4.60
N ASN A 50 7.34 -11.45 -4.74
CA ASN A 50 7.86 -12.14 -5.91
C ASN A 50 7.08 -11.78 -7.17
N PHE A 51 5.76 -11.74 -7.08
CA PHE A 51 4.91 -11.33 -8.20
C PHE A 51 5.22 -9.90 -8.63
N SER A 52 5.29 -8.98 -7.67
CA SER A 52 5.57 -7.57 -7.94
C SER A 52 6.92 -7.39 -8.63
N LYS A 53 7.94 -8.11 -8.16
CA LYS A 53 9.27 -8.07 -8.77
C LYS A 53 9.22 -8.55 -10.22
N SER A 54 8.48 -9.64 -10.48
CA SER A 54 8.35 -10.20 -11.83
C SER A 54 7.64 -9.23 -12.79
N ARG A 55 6.86 -8.30 -12.25
CA ARG A 55 6.12 -7.31 -13.04
C ARG A 55 6.86 -5.96 -13.12
N GLY A 56 8.11 -5.92 -12.72
CA GLY A 56 8.94 -4.73 -12.84
C GLY A 56 8.90 -3.78 -11.65
N ASN A 57 8.28 -4.19 -10.54
CA ASN A 57 8.21 -3.38 -9.31
C ASN A 57 8.87 -4.14 -8.17
N ASP A 58 10.20 -4.09 -8.12
CA ASP A 58 10.98 -4.80 -7.11
C ASP A 58 10.97 -4.04 -5.79
N LEU A 59 10.24 -4.57 -4.81
CA LEU A 59 10.14 -4.00 -3.47
C LEU A 59 11.01 -4.74 -2.45
N SER A 60 11.71 -5.79 -2.87
CA SER A 60 12.47 -6.65 -1.97
C SER A 60 13.94 -6.26 -1.87
N THR A 61 14.51 -5.70 -2.94
CA THR A 61 15.92 -5.36 -2.98
C THR A 61 16.18 -4.04 -2.25
N PRO A 62 17.09 -4.02 -1.27
CA PRO A 62 17.45 -2.76 -0.60
C PRO A 62 17.99 -1.72 -1.58
N ARG A 63 17.62 -0.47 -1.35
CA ARG A 63 18.10 0.69 -2.11
C ARG A 63 18.67 1.71 -1.12
N PRO A 64 19.93 1.54 -0.69
CA PRO A 64 20.53 2.44 0.31
C PRO A 64 20.54 3.91 -0.12
N GLU A 65 20.68 4.17 -1.43
CA GLU A 65 20.67 5.53 -1.97
C GLU A 65 19.32 6.24 -1.75
N LEU A 66 18.25 5.48 -1.52
CA LEU A 66 16.92 6.00 -1.25
C LEU A 66 16.48 5.74 0.20
N ASN A 67 17.40 5.30 1.05
CA ASN A 67 17.11 4.90 2.43
C ASN A 67 16.00 3.85 2.50
N PHE A 68 15.94 2.98 1.49
CA PHE A 68 14.93 1.93 1.41
C PHE A 68 15.56 0.58 1.79
N PRO A 69 15.11 -0.05 2.88
CA PRO A 69 15.74 -1.29 3.38
C PRO A 69 15.32 -2.55 2.63
N GLY A 70 14.38 -2.45 1.67
CA GLY A 70 13.76 -3.62 1.08
C GLY A 70 12.68 -4.20 1.99
N LEU A 71 11.59 -4.68 1.42
CA LEU A 71 10.50 -5.26 2.17
C LEU A 71 10.65 -6.76 2.30
N LYS A 72 10.18 -7.30 3.40
CA LYS A 72 10.08 -8.73 3.66
C LYS A 72 8.70 -9.07 4.16
N GLU A 73 8.34 -10.34 4.13
CA GLU A 73 7.03 -10.80 4.56
C GLU A 73 6.67 -10.25 5.94
N GLY A 74 5.47 -9.72 6.06
CA GLY A 74 4.97 -9.14 7.30
C GLY A 74 5.12 -7.63 7.40
N ASP A 75 5.98 -7.03 6.56
CA ASP A 75 6.14 -5.58 6.55
C ASP A 75 4.88 -4.91 6.00
N SER A 76 4.57 -3.72 6.52
CA SER A 76 3.46 -2.91 6.00
C SER A 76 4.00 -1.79 5.13
N TRP A 77 3.32 -1.52 4.03
CA TRP A 77 3.80 -0.56 3.04
C TRP A 77 2.64 0.13 2.33
N CYS A 78 2.81 1.41 2.01
CA CYS A 78 1.85 2.14 1.19
C CYS A 78 2.11 1.79 -0.27
N LEU A 79 1.31 0.86 -0.79
CA LEU A 79 1.45 0.37 -2.16
C LEU A 79 0.78 1.30 -3.17
N CYS A 80 1.33 1.34 -4.37
CA CYS A 80 0.68 1.91 -5.53
C CYS A 80 -0.65 1.19 -5.77
N ALA A 81 -1.74 1.95 -5.92
CA ALA A 81 -3.08 1.36 -6.07
C ALA A 81 -3.17 0.44 -7.28
N GLU A 82 -2.58 0.83 -8.41
CA GLU A 82 -2.61 -0.01 -9.61
C GLU A 82 -1.80 -1.29 -9.44
N ARG A 83 -0.71 -1.25 -8.69
CA ARG A 83 0.09 -2.46 -8.40
C ARG A 83 -0.67 -3.43 -7.53
N TRP A 84 -1.43 -2.91 -6.56
CA TRP A 84 -2.28 -3.78 -5.74
C TRP A 84 -3.39 -4.41 -6.58
N LYS A 85 -4.03 -3.61 -7.43
CA LYS A 85 -5.11 -4.11 -8.32
C LYS A 85 -4.58 -5.15 -9.31
N GLU A 86 -3.40 -4.93 -9.87
CA GLU A 86 -2.74 -5.89 -10.74
C GLU A 86 -2.54 -7.22 -10.02
N ALA A 87 -2.04 -7.17 -8.78
CA ALA A 87 -1.83 -8.36 -7.99
C ALA A 87 -3.17 -9.06 -7.68
N TYR A 88 -4.21 -8.28 -7.37
CA TYR A 88 -5.54 -8.83 -7.14
C TYR A 88 -6.03 -9.61 -8.36
N ASP A 89 -5.87 -9.04 -9.54
CA ASP A 89 -6.35 -9.65 -10.79
C ASP A 89 -5.63 -10.98 -11.09
N HIS A 90 -4.45 -11.16 -10.53
CA HIS A 90 -3.64 -12.38 -10.72
C HIS A 90 -3.61 -13.30 -9.50
N GLY A 91 -4.36 -12.98 -8.45
CA GLY A 91 -4.46 -13.84 -7.27
C GLY A 91 -3.34 -13.70 -6.26
N PHE A 92 -2.59 -12.58 -6.29
CA PHE A 92 -1.45 -12.35 -5.40
C PHE A 92 -1.58 -11.12 -4.52
N ALA A 93 -2.79 -10.51 -4.42
CA ALA A 93 -2.96 -9.30 -3.63
C ALA A 93 -2.69 -9.57 -2.14
N PRO A 94 -1.88 -8.71 -1.48
CA PRO A 94 -1.67 -8.84 -0.05
C PRO A 94 -2.87 -8.28 0.72
N ASN A 95 -2.95 -8.64 2.01
CA ASN A 95 -4.00 -8.11 2.88
C ASN A 95 -3.77 -6.62 3.14
N VAL A 96 -4.86 -5.92 3.45
CA VAL A 96 -4.83 -4.45 3.58
C VAL A 96 -5.42 -4.02 4.93
N TYR A 97 -5.02 -2.82 5.38
CA TYR A 97 -5.61 -2.12 6.52
C TYR A 97 -6.46 -0.98 5.98
N LEU A 98 -7.78 -1.12 6.02
CA LEU A 98 -8.69 -0.13 5.44
C LEU A 98 -8.61 1.21 6.14
N LYS A 99 -8.45 1.22 7.48
CA LYS A 99 -8.35 2.47 8.24
C LYS A 99 -7.08 3.24 7.94
N ARG A 100 -6.08 2.58 7.36
CA ARG A 100 -4.78 3.16 7.01
C ARG A 100 -4.63 3.38 5.51
N THR A 101 -5.69 3.09 4.74
CA THR A 101 -5.70 3.23 3.28
C THR A 101 -6.42 4.52 2.92
N ASN A 102 -5.76 5.35 2.09
CA ASN A 102 -6.30 6.63 1.67
C ASN A 102 -7.54 6.43 0.79
N LYS A 103 -8.55 7.27 0.97
CA LYS A 103 -9.78 7.21 0.18
C LYS A 103 -9.51 7.31 -1.32
N LYS A 104 -8.42 7.95 -1.73
CA LYS A 104 -8.04 8.04 -3.14
C LYS A 104 -7.83 6.68 -3.81
N ALA A 105 -7.58 5.62 -3.03
CA ALA A 105 -7.50 4.27 -3.58
C ALA A 105 -8.77 3.88 -4.31
N LEU A 106 -9.93 4.42 -3.89
CA LEU A 106 -11.22 4.09 -4.49
C LEU A 106 -11.39 4.65 -5.90
N THR A 107 -10.49 5.52 -6.36
CA THR A 107 -10.49 5.98 -7.76
C THR A 107 -9.95 4.91 -8.70
N ILE A 108 -9.23 3.92 -8.18
CA ILE A 108 -8.61 2.83 -8.94
C ILE A 108 -9.24 1.48 -8.60
N ILE A 109 -9.57 1.26 -7.33
CA ILE A 109 -9.97 -0.05 -6.80
C ILE A 109 -11.37 0.07 -6.20
N ASP A 110 -12.27 -0.84 -6.61
CA ASP A 110 -13.57 -0.96 -5.97
C ASP A 110 -13.39 -1.37 -4.51
N ILE A 111 -14.15 -0.74 -3.60
CA ILE A 111 -13.99 -1.01 -2.17
C ILE A 111 -14.26 -2.47 -1.81
N ASP A 112 -15.13 -3.16 -2.55
CA ASP A 112 -15.41 -4.57 -2.26
C ASP A 112 -14.19 -5.45 -2.44
N LEU A 113 -13.30 -5.11 -3.39
CA LEU A 113 -12.06 -5.86 -3.60
C LEU A 113 -11.11 -5.67 -2.42
N LEU A 114 -11.04 -4.45 -1.88
CA LEU A 114 -10.23 -4.17 -0.70
C LEU A 114 -10.79 -4.90 0.52
N LYS A 115 -12.12 -4.93 0.67
CA LYS A 115 -12.75 -5.60 1.80
C LYS A 115 -12.46 -7.11 1.82
N ASP A 116 -12.33 -7.74 0.64
CA ASP A 116 -12.01 -9.15 0.53
C ASP A 116 -10.66 -9.49 1.18
N HIS A 117 -9.77 -8.51 1.29
CA HIS A 117 -8.42 -8.68 1.82
C HIS A 117 -8.18 -7.87 3.10
N ALA A 118 -9.23 -7.34 3.73
CA ALA A 118 -9.06 -6.44 4.87
C ALA A 118 -8.70 -7.19 6.15
N ILE A 119 -7.67 -6.71 6.85
CA ILE A 119 -7.27 -7.25 8.15
C ILE A 119 -8.11 -6.61 9.25
N ASP A 120 -8.43 -5.34 9.12
CA ASP A 120 -9.09 -4.54 10.16
C ASP A 120 -10.58 -4.33 9.92
N LEU A 121 -11.21 -5.20 9.14
CA LEU A 121 -12.64 -5.19 8.95
C LEU A 121 -13.26 -6.24 9.88
N VAL A 122 -14.12 -5.78 10.77
CA VAL A 122 -14.79 -6.66 11.74
C VAL A 122 -16.23 -6.86 11.33
#